data_353bacb731e202a679352f1ef6d5d710
#
_entry.id   353bacb731e202a679352f1ef6d5d710
#
_cell.length_a   1.000
_cell.length_b   1.000
_cell.length_c   1.000
_cell.angle_alpha   90.00
_cell.angle_beta   90.00
_cell.angle_gamma   90.00
#
_symmetry.space_group_name_H-M   'P 1'
#
loop_
_entity.id
_entity.type
_entity.pdbx_description
1 polymer ?
#
loop_
_entity_poly.entity_id
_entity_poly.type
_entity_poly.pdbx_seq_one_letter_code
_entity_poly.pdbx_strand_id
1 'polypeptide(L)'
;AYGTVKGKKVYGNFGYVCTASLKKPTVKGAYKKGSIYGPALNNNQLMQVRRVVQSFKTNYIKKGMSNYEKAFIAFNYLNQNCKYATRGWQYNGANTAWGALVYGEAQCSGYARGMKALCDAIGVPCYYVHANKKALNPSHQWNQVKVDGKWYIVDAQSGYFLAGSKTWRNEIGMSWDTKGLPKCSGSNHKRGGFYGI
;
A
#
# COMPACT_ATOMS: atom_id res chain seq x y z
N ALA A 1 -29.28 1.94 -8.51
CA ALA A 1 -29.08 0.98 -7.42
C ALA A 1 -28.98 1.75 -6.08
N TYR A 2 -29.40 1.15 -4.99
CA TYR A 2 -29.35 1.75 -3.68
C TYR A 2 -28.74 0.78 -2.67
N GLY A 3 -28.08 1.30 -1.66
CA GLY A 3 -27.62 0.55 -0.49
C GLY A 3 -28.26 1.10 0.78
N THR A 4 -28.22 0.33 1.85
CA THR A 4 -28.73 0.76 3.16
C THR A 4 -27.55 1.05 4.10
N VAL A 5 -27.47 2.26 4.62
CA VAL A 5 -26.49 2.63 5.64
C VAL A 5 -27.25 3.07 6.89
N LYS A 6 -27.04 2.40 8.02
CA LYS A 6 -27.75 2.64 9.29
C LYS A 6 -29.29 2.70 9.11
N GLY A 7 -29.86 1.75 8.35
CA GLY A 7 -31.30 1.66 8.10
C GLY A 7 -31.89 2.68 7.11
N LYS A 8 -31.10 3.59 6.55
CA LYS A 8 -31.56 4.56 5.55
C LYS A 8 -31.09 4.16 4.15
N LYS A 9 -32.00 4.23 3.17
CA LYS A 9 -31.65 4.02 1.76
C LYS A 9 -30.74 5.15 1.29
N VAL A 10 -29.58 4.79 0.75
CA VAL A 10 -28.62 5.73 0.15
C VAL A 10 -28.53 5.41 -1.34
N TYR A 11 -28.86 6.38 -2.16
CA TYR A 11 -28.76 6.27 -3.63
C TYR A 11 -27.40 6.77 -4.09
N GLY A 12 -26.64 5.96 -4.79
CA GLY A 12 -25.37 6.34 -5.41
C GLY A 12 -25.48 6.29 -6.93
N ASN A 13 -24.71 7.11 -7.61
CA ASN A 13 -24.66 7.13 -9.10
C ASN A 13 -24.16 5.80 -9.68
N PHE A 14 -23.50 4.99 -8.89
CA PHE A 14 -23.08 3.63 -9.23
C PHE A 14 -23.45 2.72 -8.07
N GLY A 15 -24.31 1.75 -8.31
CA GLY A 15 -24.93 0.88 -7.33
C GLY A 15 -24.01 -0.15 -6.67
N TYR A 16 -22.85 0.26 -6.22
CA TYR A 16 -21.93 -0.59 -5.48
C TYR A 16 -22.08 -0.39 -3.98
N VAL A 17 -22.57 -1.41 -3.29
CA VAL A 17 -22.43 -1.50 -1.85
C VAL A 17 -20.99 -1.95 -1.57
N CYS A 18 -20.19 -1.08 -0.99
CA CYS A 18 -18.85 -1.43 -0.58
C CYS A 18 -18.91 -2.31 0.68
N THR A 19 -18.71 -3.60 0.51
CA THR A 19 -18.64 -4.58 1.60
C THR A 19 -17.21 -4.81 2.12
N ALA A 20 -16.20 -4.19 1.49
CA ALA A 20 -14.82 -4.32 1.93
C ALA A 20 -14.65 -3.66 3.30
N SER A 21 -14.38 -4.45 4.31
CA SER A 21 -13.89 -3.96 5.59
C SER A 21 -12.39 -3.74 5.46
N LEU A 22 -11.97 -2.47 5.44
CA LEU A 22 -10.57 -2.15 5.67
C LEU A 22 -10.31 -2.41 7.16
N LYS A 23 -9.57 -3.47 7.47
CA LYS A 23 -9.17 -3.78 8.85
C LYS A 23 -8.45 -2.56 9.43
N LYS A 24 -8.68 -2.27 10.72
CA LYS A 24 -7.87 -1.27 11.42
C LYS A 24 -6.42 -1.64 11.23
N PRO A 25 -5.62 -0.81 10.58
CA PRO A 25 -4.25 -1.18 10.26
C PRO A 25 -3.42 -1.13 11.53
N THR A 26 -2.66 -2.18 11.76
CA THR A 26 -1.64 -2.18 12.79
C THR A 26 -0.37 -1.63 12.16
N VAL A 27 -0.01 -0.40 12.46
CA VAL A 27 1.32 0.12 12.17
C VAL A 27 2.23 -0.29 13.32
N LYS A 28 3.16 -1.18 13.03
CA LYS A 28 4.29 -1.45 13.92
C LYS A 28 5.53 -0.79 13.33
N GLY A 29 6.31 -0.13 14.16
CA GLY A 29 7.56 0.51 13.75
C GLY A 29 7.45 2.02 13.60
N ALA A 30 8.08 2.58 12.59
CA ALA A 30 8.43 3.99 12.50
C ALA A 30 7.27 4.99 12.39
N TYR A 31 6.06 4.60 12.11
CA TYR A 31 4.94 5.54 11.94
C TYR A 31 3.87 5.39 13.02
N LYS A 32 3.82 6.37 13.93
CA LYS A 32 2.92 6.36 15.10
C LYS A 32 1.74 7.32 15.04
N LYS A 33 1.62 8.18 14.02
CA LYS A 33 0.59 9.23 13.95
C LYS A 33 -0.31 9.11 12.71
N GLY A 34 -1.61 9.32 12.91
CA GLY A 34 -2.61 9.38 11.86
C GLY A 34 -3.20 8.03 11.44
N SER A 35 -4.09 8.06 10.47
CA SER A 35 -4.60 6.86 9.82
C SER A 35 -3.49 6.20 9.00
N ILE A 36 -3.43 4.87 8.99
CA ILE A 36 -2.47 4.15 8.15
C ILE A 36 -2.65 4.44 6.66
N TYR A 37 -3.86 4.77 6.24
CA TYR A 37 -4.15 5.09 4.84
C TYR A 37 -3.92 6.57 4.51
N GLY A 38 -3.60 7.38 5.50
CA GLY A 38 -3.17 8.76 5.36
C GLY A 38 -3.61 9.66 6.51
N PRO A 39 -2.80 10.68 6.85
CA PRO A 39 -3.22 11.68 7.80
C PRO A 39 -4.39 12.49 7.21
N ALA A 40 -5.34 12.81 8.06
CA ALA A 40 -6.45 13.72 7.71
C ALA A 40 -7.34 13.30 6.51
N LEU A 41 -7.45 12.02 6.19
CA LEU A 41 -8.48 11.56 5.26
C LEU A 41 -9.87 11.76 5.88
N ASN A 42 -10.72 12.48 5.17
CA ASN A 42 -12.13 12.61 5.56
C ASN A 42 -12.93 11.34 5.18
N ASN A 43 -14.16 11.26 5.68
CA ASN A 43 -15.00 10.09 5.46
C ASN A 43 -15.29 9.82 3.97
N ASN A 44 -15.42 10.85 3.15
CA ASN A 44 -15.66 10.71 1.73
C ASN A 44 -14.44 10.10 1.02
N GLN A 45 -13.24 10.60 1.30
CA GLN A 45 -11.99 10.05 0.79
C GLN A 45 -11.79 8.58 1.21
N LEU A 46 -12.06 8.25 2.47
CA LEU A 46 -12.03 6.86 2.95
C LEU A 46 -13.05 5.97 2.23
N MET A 47 -14.25 6.48 1.96
CA MET A 47 -15.25 5.74 1.18
C MET A 47 -14.79 5.52 -0.27
N GLN A 48 -14.16 6.50 -0.90
CA GLN A 48 -13.61 6.37 -2.24
C GLN A 48 -12.48 5.34 -2.28
N VAL A 49 -11.55 5.35 -1.33
CA VAL A 49 -10.52 4.31 -1.19
C VAL A 49 -11.15 2.93 -1.06
N ARG A 50 -12.17 2.77 -0.19
CA ARG A 50 -12.89 1.50 -0.03
C ARG A 50 -13.53 1.01 -1.33
N ARG A 51 -14.11 1.90 -2.12
CA ARG A 51 -14.69 1.53 -3.43
C ARG A 51 -13.62 1.02 -4.39
N VAL A 52 -12.49 1.71 -4.47
CA VAL A 52 -11.38 1.30 -5.34
C VAL A 52 -10.82 -0.07 -4.91
N VAL A 53 -10.53 -0.28 -3.63
CA VAL A 53 -9.99 -1.57 -3.18
C VAL A 53 -11.00 -2.71 -3.31
N GLN A 54 -12.31 -2.43 -3.17
CA GLN A 54 -13.35 -3.44 -3.44
C GLN A 54 -13.40 -3.80 -4.92
N SER A 55 -13.42 -2.81 -5.79
CA SER A 55 -13.37 -3.01 -7.26
C SER A 55 -12.13 -3.79 -7.66
N PHE A 56 -10.97 -3.39 -7.15
CA PHE A 56 -9.71 -4.10 -7.35
C PHE A 56 -9.82 -5.57 -6.93
N LYS A 57 -10.30 -5.84 -5.72
CA LYS A 57 -10.48 -7.21 -5.23
C LYS A 57 -11.40 -8.03 -6.13
N THR A 58 -12.54 -7.46 -6.53
CA THR A 58 -13.52 -8.16 -7.37
C THR A 58 -13.00 -8.47 -8.77
N ASN A 59 -12.28 -7.52 -9.38
CA ASN A 59 -11.89 -7.62 -10.79
C ASN A 59 -10.58 -8.41 -10.98
N TYR A 60 -9.66 -8.36 -10.02
CA TYR A 60 -8.31 -8.91 -10.21
C TYR A 60 -7.99 -10.12 -9.32
N ILE A 61 -8.68 -10.32 -8.19
CA ILE A 61 -8.33 -11.37 -7.24
C ILE A 61 -9.27 -12.55 -7.37
N LYS A 62 -8.71 -13.72 -7.71
CA LYS A 62 -9.45 -14.97 -7.86
C LYS A 62 -9.23 -15.89 -6.65
N LYS A 63 -10.18 -16.78 -6.41
CA LYS A 63 -10.06 -17.84 -5.40
C LYS A 63 -8.84 -18.72 -5.73
N GLY A 64 -8.07 -19.09 -4.72
CA GLY A 64 -6.90 -19.95 -4.86
C GLY A 64 -5.59 -19.22 -5.16
N MET A 65 -5.59 -17.92 -5.46
CA MET A 65 -4.36 -17.16 -5.66
C MET A 65 -3.48 -17.17 -4.41
N SER A 66 -2.20 -17.41 -4.61
CA SER A 66 -1.14 -17.29 -3.59
C SER A 66 -0.93 -15.84 -3.16
N ASN A 67 -0.27 -15.64 -2.02
CA ASN A 67 0.12 -14.29 -1.58
C ASN A 67 1.09 -13.62 -2.56
N TYR A 68 1.93 -14.41 -3.26
CA TYR A 68 2.78 -13.87 -4.33
C TYR A 68 1.94 -13.24 -5.44
N GLU A 69 1.01 -13.98 -6.03
CA GLU A 69 0.17 -13.50 -7.13
C GLU A 69 -0.64 -12.27 -6.73
N LYS A 70 -1.26 -12.32 -5.55
CA LYS A 70 -2.03 -11.19 -5.00
C LYS A 70 -1.17 -9.95 -4.81
N ALA A 71 0.02 -10.09 -4.21
CA ALA A 71 0.93 -8.99 -3.96
C ALA A 71 1.48 -8.40 -5.27
N PHE A 72 1.79 -9.26 -6.26
CA PHE A 72 2.27 -8.83 -7.57
C PHE A 72 1.22 -8.05 -8.34
N ILE A 73 -0.03 -8.51 -8.33
CA ILE A 73 -1.15 -7.79 -8.94
C ILE A 73 -1.35 -6.43 -8.26
N ALA A 74 -1.27 -6.34 -6.92
CA ALA A 74 -1.40 -5.08 -6.20
C ALA A 74 -0.26 -4.10 -6.51
N PHE A 75 0.97 -4.60 -6.61
CA PHE A 75 2.14 -3.84 -7.01
C PHE A 75 1.99 -3.26 -8.42
N ASN A 76 1.65 -4.11 -9.40
CA ASN A 76 1.44 -3.68 -10.79
C ASN A 76 0.27 -2.71 -10.92
N TYR A 77 -0.82 -2.92 -10.17
CA TYR A 77 -1.95 -2.02 -10.17
C TYR A 77 -1.55 -0.59 -9.78
N LEU A 78 -0.73 -0.45 -8.74
CA LEU A 78 -0.20 0.86 -8.34
C LEU A 78 0.72 1.46 -9.40
N ASN A 79 1.63 0.68 -9.95
CA ASN A 79 2.56 1.18 -10.97
C ASN A 79 1.84 1.66 -12.23
N GLN A 80 0.74 1.03 -12.60
CA GLN A 80 -0.03 1.38 -13.79
C GLN A 80 -1.00 2.54 -13.58
N ASN A 81 -1.50 2.73 -12.34
CA ASN A 81 -2.59 3.66 -12.05
C ASN A 81 -2.18 4.86 -11.20
N CYS A 82 -0.93 4.93 -10.74
CA CYS A 82 -0.44 6.03 -9.94
C CYS A 82 0.86 6.61 -10.52
N LYS A 83 0.91 7.92 -10.66
CA LYS A 83 2.12 8.67 -11.05
C LYS A 83 2.76 9.30 -9.84
N TYR A 84 4.08 9.54 -9.90
CA TYR A 84 4.76 10.26 -8.85
C TYR A 84 4.37 11.74 -8.83
N ALA A 85 3.96 12.24 -7.68
CA ALA A 85 3.56 13.62 -7.48
C ALA A 85 4.79 14.55 -7.43
N THR A 86 5.29 14.98 -8.58
CA THR A 86 6.48 15.85 -8.69
C THR A 86 6.30 17.22 -8.03
N ARG A 87 5.06 17.70 -7.96
CA ARG A 87 4.69 18.97 -7.30
C ARG A 87 4.57 18.83 -5.78
N GLY A 88 4.86 17.66 -5.22
CA GLY A 88 4.88 17.42 -3.79
C GLY A 88 3.55 17.68 -3.10
N TRP A 89 3.56 18.56 -2.13
CA TRP A 89 2.41 18.87 -1.28
C TRP A 89 1.44 19.91 -1.85
N GLN A 90 1.45 20.18 -3.14
CA GLN A 90 0.55 21.17 -3.74
C GLN A 90 -0.94 20.77 -3.69
N TYR A 91 -1.24 19.49 -3.38
CA TYR A 91 -2.59 19.05 -3.05
C TYR A 91 -2.59 18.19 -1.78
N ASN A 92 -3.66 18.34 -1.00
CA ASN A 92 -3.84 17.58 0.24
C ASN A 92 -4.19 16.14 -0.04
N GLY A 93 -3.21 15.26 -0.18
CA GLY A 93 -3.49 13.84 -0.41
C GLY A 93 -2.36 13.04 -1.02
N ALA A 94 -1.28 13.69 -1.49
CA ALA A 94 -0.13 13.00 -2.10
C ALA A 94 0.54 11.95 -1.19
N ASN A 95 0.40 12.11 0.12
CA ASN A 95 0.90 11.19 1.14
C ASN A 95 -0.13 10.16 1.62
N THR A 96 -1.25 9.99 0.92
CA THR A 96 -2.36 9.14 1.35
C THR A 96 -2.67 8.03 0.35
N ALA A 97 -3.34 6.98 0.81
CA ALA A 97 -3.89 5.96 -0.07
C ALA A 97 -4.93 6.53 -1.06
N TRP A 98 -5.62 7.61 -0.68
CA TRP A 98 -6.55 8.28 -1.58
C TRP A 98 -5.81 8.92 -2.76
N GLY A 99 -4.68 9.60 -2.51
CA GLY A 99 -3.83 10.14 -3.59
C GLY A 99 -3.39 9.05 -4.56
N ALA A 100 -2.91 7.92 -4.05
CA ALA A 100 -2.42 6.82 -4.88
C ALA A 100 -3.52 6.05 -5.63
N LEU A 101 -4.66 5.80 -4.98
CA LEU A 101 -5.67 4.87 -5.50
C LEU A 101 -6.87 5.55 -6.16
N VAL A 102 -7.13 6.81 -5.85
CA VAL A 102 -8.31 7.54 -6.32
C VAL A 102 -7.91 8.72 -7.21
N TYR A 103 -6.98 9.54 -6.74
CA TYR A 103 -6.51 10.70 -7.49
C TYR A 103 -5.53 10.32 -8.61
N GLY A 104 -4.74 9.25 -8.41
CA GLY A 104 -3.79 8.73 -9.37
C GLY A 104 -2.41 9.42 -9.33
N GLU A 105 -2.13 10.22 -8.30
CA GLU A 105 -0.82 10.81 -8.05
C GLU A 105 -0.47 10.74 -6.57
N ALA A 106 0.77 10.32 -6.25
CA ALA A 106 1.23 10.24 -4.88
C ALA A 106 2.74 10.35 -4.75
N GLN A 107 3.20 10.68 -3.55
CA GLN A 107 4.58 10.51 -3.11
C GLN A 107 4.80 9.10 -2.57
N CYS A 108 6.04 8.74 -2.20
CA CYS A 108 6.39 7.43 -1.65
C CYS A 108 5.47 6.99 -0.50
N SER A 109 5.11 7.92 0.37
CA SER A 109 4.17 7.68 1.47
C SER A 109 2.75 7.32 1.02
N GLY A 110 2.28 7.91 -0.06
CA GLY A 110 0.99 7.60 -0.65
C GLY A 110 1.00 6.24 -1.36
N TYR A 111 2.05 5.93 -2.13
CA TYR A 111 2.26 4.61 -2.71
C TYR A 111 2.30 3.51 -1.65
N ALA A 112 3.09 3.70 -0.59
CA ALA A 112 3.19 2.72 0.49
C ALA A 112 1.85 2.52 1.24
N ARG A 113 1.05 3.57 1.40
CA ARG A 113 -0.30 3.47 1.98
C ARG A 113 -1.32 2.87 1.03
N GLY A 114 -1.21 3.16 -0.27
CA GLY A 114 -2.00 2.51 -1.30
C GLY A 114 -1.77 1.01 -1.34
N MET A 115 -0.50 0.59 -1.36
CA MET A 115 -0.12 -0.83 -1.30
C MET A 115 -0.64 -1.50 -0.02
N LYS A 116 -0.53 -0.83 1.12
CA LYS A 116 -1.08 -1.32 2.39
C LYS A 116 -2.60 -1.51 2.31
N ALA A 117 -3.34 -0.56 1.74
CA ALA A 117 -4.79 -0.65 1.60
C ALA A 117 -5.21 -1.81 0.68
N LEU A 118 -4.53 -1.99 -0.45
CA LEU A 118 -4.76 -3.13 -1.35
C LEU A 118 -4.47 -4.47 -0.65
N CYS A 119 -3.31 -4.60 -0.01
CA CYS A 119 -2.93 -5.81 0.71
C CYS A 119 -3.92 -6.18 1.82
N ASP A 120 -4.38 -5.20 2.60
CA ASP A 120 -5.37 -5.42 3.66
C ASP A 120 -6.69 -5.96 3.10
N ALA A 121 -7.15 -5.40 1.98
CA ALA A 121 -8.40 -5.82 1.34
C ALA A 121 -8.35 -7.25 0.77
N ILE A 122 -7.18 -7.69 0.30
CA ILE A 122 -6.99 -9.01 -0.32
C ILE A 122 -6.38 -10.05 0.62
N GLY A 123 -6.15 -9.68 1.88
CA GLY A 123 -5.67 -10.58 2.93
C GLY A 123 -4.17 -10.93 2.85
N VAL A 124 -3.36 -10.11 2.18
CA VAL A 124 -1.90 -10.25 2.16
C VAL A 124 -1.30 -9.51 3.36
N PRO A 125 -0.53 -10.16 4.25
CA PRO A 125 0.09 -9.48 5.38
C PRO A 125 1.09 -8.42 4.88
N CYS A 126 0.90 -7.18 5.32
CA CYS A 126 1.66 -6.02 4.85
C CYS A 126 1.87 -5.02 5.99
N TYR A 127 3.10 -4.49 6.10
CA TYR A 127 3.43 -3.38 6.97
C TYR A 127 3.84 -2.16 6.15
N TYR A 128 3.49 -0.99 6.64
CA TYR A 128 4.02 0.28 6.20
C TYR A 128 5.32 0.58 6.96
N VAL A 129 6.37 0.96 6.25
CA VAL A 129 7.70 1.19 6.81
C VAL A 129 8.21 2.57 6.41
N HIS A 130 8.86 3.24 7.33
CA HIS A 130 9.51 4.54 7.14
C HIS A 130 11.02 4.40 7.32
N ALA A 131 11.80 5.04 6.48
CA ALA A 131 13.24 5.17 6.65
C ALA A 131 13.59 5.91 7.95
N ASN A 132 14.75 5.66 8.50
CA ASN A 132 15.29 6.43 9.62
C ASN A 132 16.39 7.41 9.15
N LYS A 133 16.91 8.19 10.09
CA LYS A 133 17.94 9.23 9.82
C LYS A 133 19.25 8.70 9.21
N LYS A 134 19.49 7.38 9.26
CA LYS A 134 20.71 6.73 8.73
C LYS A 134 20.56 6.29 7.27
N ALA A 135 19.36 6.42 6.69
CA ALA A 135 19.11 6.08 5.28
C ALA A 135 19.65 7.16 4.35
N LEU A 136 20.01 6.77 3.15
CA LEU A 136 20.36 7.70 2.06
C LEU A 136 19.22 8.69 1.79
N ASN A 137 17.97 8.21 1.85
CA ASN A 137 16.78 9.05 1.84
C ASN A 137 15.97 8.83 3.13
N PRO A 138 16.16 9.67 4.17
CA PRO A 138 15.50 9.51 5.46
C PRO A 138 13.98 9.70 5.45
N SER A 139 13.45 10.32 4.42
CA SER A 139 12.00 10.56 4.27
C SER A 139 11.29 9.49 3.45
N HIS A 140 12.01 8.49 2.92
CA HIS A 140 11.44 7.45 2.07
C HIS A 140 10.57 6.44 2.84
N GLN A 141 9.59 5.89 2.16
CA GLN A 141 8.61 4.97 2.75
C GLN A 141 8.25 3.87 1.75
N TRP A 142 8.06 2.65 2.27
CA TRP A 142 7.78 1.44 1.50
C TRP A 142 6.97 0.44 2.31
N ASN A 143 6.87 -0.79 1.85
CA ASN A 143 6.15 -1.87 2.53
C ASN A 143 7.04 -3.08 2.82
N GLN A 144 6.70 -3.82 3.88
CA GLN A 144 7.11 -5.20 4.07
C GLN A 144 5.90 -6.10 3.83
N VAL A 145 6.04 -7.10 2.96
CA VAL A 145 4.96 -7.98 2.54
C VAL A 145 5.35 -9.43 2.77
N LYS A 146 4.40 -10.25 3.26
CA LYS A 146 4.65 -11.67 3.53
C LYS A 146 4.23 -12.52 2.33
N VAL A 147 5.22 -13.17 1.72
CA VAL A 147 5.04 -14.09 0.59
C VAL A 147 5.82 -15.37 0.87
N ASP A 148 5.24 -16.53 0.58
CA ASP A 148 5.85 -17.85 0.75
C ASP A 148 6.49 -18.04 2.15
N GLY A 149 5.77 -17.62 3.19
CA GLY A 149 6.18 -17.74 4.58
C GLY A 149 7.22 -16.71 5.07
N LYS A 150 7.85 -15.94 4.19
CA LYS A 150 8.90 -14.96 4.49
C LYS A 150 8.43 -13.53 4.22
N TRP A 151 9.09 -12.57 4.88
CA TRP A 151 8.85 -11.16 4.67
C TRP A 151 9.87 -10.59 3.68
N TYR A 152 9.40 -9.75 2.78
CA TYR A 152 10.20 -9.08 1.75
C TYR A 152 9.82 -7.61 1.66
N ILE A 153 10.68 -6.82 1.06
CA ILE A 153 10.45 -5.41 0.82
C ILE A 153 9.77 -5.23 -0.53
N VAL A 154 8.74 -4.37 -0.54
CA VAL A 154 8.04 -3.94 -1.75
C VAL A 154 7.98 -2.42 -1.75
N ASP A 155 8.49 -1.82 -2.79
CA ASP A 155 8.41 -0.39 -3.04
C ASP A 155 7.81 -0.15 -4.43
N ALA A 156 6.50 0.06 -4.44
CA ALA A 156 5.77 0.25 -5.70
C ALA A 156 6.12 1.60 -6.38
N GLN A 157 6.55 2.60 -5.62
CA GLN A 157 6.97 3.88 -6.20
C GLN A 157 8.29 3.75 -6.96
N SER A 158 9.22 2.95 -6.46
CA SER A 158 10.55 2.79 -7.06
C SER A 158 10.70 1.52 -7.89
N GLY A 159 9.63 0.77 -8.13
CA GLY A 159 9.64 -0.42 -8.97
C GLY A 159 10.27 -1.68 -8.35
N TYR A 160 10.51 -1.71 -7.03
CA TYR A 160 11.08 -2.88 -6.36
C TYR A 160 10.00 -3.80 -5.79
N PHE A 161 10.03 -5.07 -6.21
CA PHE A 161 9.11 -6.09 -5.75
C PHE A 161 9.85 -7.25 -5.08
N LEU A 162 9.47 -7.56 -3.84
CA LEU A 162 10.01 -8.65 -3.01
C LEU A 162 11.54 -8.64 -2.88
N ALA A 163 12.11 -7.46 -2.68
CA ALA A 163 13.54 -7.30 -2.41
C ALA A 163 13.92 -7.82 -1.02
N GLY A 164 15.12 -8.33 -0.89
CA GLY A 164 15.71 -8.73 0.37
C GLY A 164 16.27 -7.53 1.17
N SER A 165 16.42 -7.72 2.47
CA SER A 165 16.95 -6.66 3.33
C SER A 165 18.43 -6.30 3.03
N LYS A 166 19.21 -7.23 2.46
CA LYS A 166 20.58 -6.93 2.04
C LYS A 166 20.61 -5.99 0.84
N THR A 167 19.84 -6.28 -0.21
CA THR A 167 19.65 -5.39 -1.37
C THR A 167 19.18 -4.02 -0.91
N TRP A 168 18.16 -3.98 -0.06
CA TRP A 168 17.58 -2.71 0.39
C TRP A 168 18.53 -1.84 1.21
N ARG A 169 19.40 -2.46 2.03
CA ARG A 169 20.41 -1.75 2.81
C ARG A 169 21.67 -1.39 2.01
N ASN A 170 22.21 -2.35 1.29
CA ASN A 170 23.58 -2.23 0.75
C ASN A 170 23.59 -1.65 -0.67
N GLU A 171 22.56 -1.92 -1.46
CA GLU A 171 22.48 -1.45 -2.85
C GLU A 171 21.66 -0.16 -2.95
N ILE A 172 20.55 -0.07 -2.21
CA ILE A 172 19.64 1.09 -2.25
C ILE A 172 19.96 2.11 -1.14
N GLY A 173 20.76 1.74 -0.14
CA GLY A 173 21.19 2.63 0.94
C GLY A 173 20.11 2.95 1.97
N MET A 174 19.08 2.09 2.10
CA MET A 174 17.99 2.32 3.05
C MET A 174 18.32 1.78 4.44
N SER A 175 17.86 2.51 5.44
CA SER A 175 17.91 2.11 6.85
C SER A 175 16.58 2.42 7.53
N TRP A 176 16.16 1.55 8.44
CA TRP A 176 14.89 1.69 9.18
C TRP A 176 14.97 1.05 10.56
N ASP A 177 14.10 1.47 11.45
CA ASP A 177 13.93 0.82 12.74
C ASP A 177 13.17 -0.49 12.56
N THR A 178 13.78 -1.59 12.95
CA THR A 178 13.21 -2.94 12.85
C THR A 178 12.44 -3.38 14.10
N LYS A 179 12.47 -2.58 15.18
CA LYS A 179 11.75 -2.91 16.42
C LYS A 179 10.24 -2.99 16.16
N GLY A 180 9.67 -4.14 16.43
CA GLY A 180 8.24 -4.40 16.23
C GLY A 180 7.83 -4.69 14.78
N LEU A 181 8.78 -4.73 13.84
CA LEU A 181 8.58 -5.23 12.48
C LEU A 181 9.08 -6.68 12.37
N PRO A 182 8.46 -7.49 11.51
CA PRO A 182 8.99 -8.82 11.20
C PRO A 182 10.33 -8.72 10.47
N LYS A 183 11.20 -9.70 10.72
CA LYS A 183 12.49 -9.79 10.02
C LYS A 183 12.26 -10.13 8.55
N CYS A 184 12.77 -9.29 7.65
CA CYS A 184 12.79 -9.59 6.22
C CYS A 184 13.85 -10.63 5.87
N SER A 185 13.60 -11.38 4.79
CA SER A 185 14.61 -12.21 4.13
C SER A 185 15.84 -11.36 3.82
N GLY A 186 17.02 -11.95 3.97
CA GLY A 186 18.28 -11.30 3.58
C GLY A 186 18.41 -11.18 2.06
N SER A 187 17.96 -12.19 1.33
CA SER A 187 18.02 -12.25 -0.14
C SER A 187 16.67 -11.93 -0.76
N ASN A 188 16.69 -11.45 -2.00
CA ASN A 188 15.49 -11.25 -2.81
C ASN A 188 14.71 -12.57 -2.92
N HIS A 189 13.41 -12.48 -3.10
CA HIS A 189 12.61 -13.60 -3.53
C HIS A 189 13.06 -14.05 -4.94
N LYS A 190 12.96 -15.35 -5.24
CA LYS A 190 13.38 -15.89 -6.56
C LYS A 190 12.67 -15.26 -7.77
N ARG A 191 11.49 -14.71 -7.55
CA ARG A 191 10.70 -13.92 -8.50
C ARG A 191 10.56 -12.47 -8.01
N GLY A 192 11.56 -11.94 -7.35
CA GLY A 192 11.62 -10.57 -6.87
C GLY A 192 12.77 -9.82 -7.54
N GLY A 193 12.71 -8.50 -7.50
CA GLY A 193 13.73 -7.65 -8.10
C GLY A 193 13.18 -6.28 -8.49
N PHE A 194 13.91 -5.61 -9.37
CA PHE A 194 13.49 -4.36 -9.99
C PHE A 194 12.68 -4.65 -11.26
N TYR A 195 11.47 -4.13 -11.34
CA TYR A 195 10.54 -4.32 -12.46
C TYR A 195 10.39 -3.07 -13.34
N GLY A 196 11.09 -1.99 -12.99
CA GLY A 196 10.90 -0.69 -13.64
C GLY A 196 9.62 0.02 -13.18
N ILE A 197 9.46 1.25 -13.63
CA ILE A 197 8.26 2.10 -13.49
C ILE A 197 7.92 2.65 -14.87
#